data_1849dde8c87724cb08030b405e7280f6
#
_entry.id   1849dde8c87724cb08030b405e7280f6
#
_cell.length_a   1.000
_cell.length_b   1.000
_cell.length_c   1.000
_cell.angle_alpha   90.00
_cell.angle_beta   90.00
_cell.angle_gamma   90.00
#
_symmetry.space_group_name_H-M   'P 1'
#
loop_
_entity.id
_entity.type
_entity.pdbx_description
1 polymer ?
#
loop_
_entity_poly.entity_id
_entity_poly.type
_entity_poly.pdbx_seq_one_letter_code
_entity_poly.pdbx_strand_id
1 'polypeptide(L)'
;MIDPENTDLASIQSGAADLEKLLELPSLPQVTSRQSLAQAISPYVSQMLNKNFEKLLQLCYRLDLGEQKLQHILTESPPEEVSLRLSTAMVDRQLLKVYFRNKYRSV
;
A
#
# COMPACT_ATOMS: atom_id res chain seq x y z
N MET A 1 7.03 17.94 -2.80
CA MET A 1 6.56 16.61 -3.24
C MET A 1 7.31 15.53 -2.47
N ILE A 2 6.61 14.50 -2.06
CA ILE A 2 7.25 13.38 -1.37
C ILE A 2 8.01 12.51 -2.37
N ASP A 3 9.21 12.09 -1.97
CA ASP A 3 10.00 11.13 -2.71
C ASP A 3 9.94 9.80 -1.94
N PRO A 4 9.28 8.76 -2.46
CA PRO A 4 9.15 7.50 -1.73
C PRO A 4 10.48 6.83 -1.42
N GLU A 5 11.52 7.08 -2.22
CA GLU A 5 12.84 6.50 -1.99
C GLU A 5 13.57 7.16 -0.84
N ASN A 6 13.19 8.39 -0.50
CA ASN A 6 13.76 9.14 0.61
C ASN A 6 12.85 9.16 1.84
N THR A 7 11.84 8.29 1.87
CA THR A 7 10.93 8.20 3.01
C THR A 7 11.70 7.63 4.21
N ASP A 8 11.64 8.31 5.34
CA ASP A 8 12.38 7.90 6.52
C ASP A 8 11.74 6.68 7.19
N LEU A 9 12.51 6.06 8.08
CA LEU A 9 12.10 4.83 8.78
C LEU A 9 10.82 5.03 9.60
N ALA A 10 10.69 6.17 10.27
CA ALA A 10 9.52 6.44 11.09
C ALA A 10 8.25 6.48 10.22
N SER A 11 8.33 7.09 9.03
CA SER A 11 7.21 7.14 8.10
C SER A 11 6.87 5.75 7.54
N ILE A 12 7.89 4.94 7.24
CA ILE A 12 7.68 3.57 6.78
C ILE A 12 6.97 2.75 7.86
N GLN A 13 7.40 2.86 9.11
CA GLN A 13 6.80 2.13 10.21
C GLN A 13 5.37 2.59 10.49
N SER A 14 5.11 3.89 10.38
CA SER A 14 3.77 4.45 10.51
C SER A 14 2.85 3.94 9.40
N GLY A 15 3.34 3.94 8.16
CA GLY A 15 2.59 3.41 7.02
C GLY A 15 2.31 1.93 7.15
N ALA A 16 3.28 1.16 7.65
CA ALA A 16 3.11 -0.27 7.88
C ALA A 16 2.01 -0.54 8.92
N ALA A 17 2.01 0.22 10.03
CA ALA A 17 0.99 0.08 11.06
C ALA A 17 -0.41 0.41 10.50
N ASP A 18 -0.50 1.46 9.69
CA ASP A 18 -1.77 1.85 9.08
C ASP A 18 -2.30 0.77 8.11
N LEU A 19 -1.41 0.21 7.28
CA LEU A 19 -1.79 -0.85 6.34
C LEU A 19 -2.15 -2.14 7.06
N GLU A 20 -1.43 -2.48 8.12
CA GLU A 20 -1.74 -3.63 8.95
C GLU A 20 -3.17 -3.55 9.47
N LYS A 21 -3.56 -2.39 9.95
CA LYS A 21 -4.89 -2.14 10.46
C LYS A 21 -5.94 -2.16 9.36
N LEU A 22 -5.66 -1.47 8.25
CA LEU A 22 -6.60 -1.37 7.13
C LEU A 22 -6.89 -2.73 6.51
N LEU A 23 -5.84 -3.54 6.32
CA LEU A 23 -5.94 -4.85 5.69
C LEU A 23 -6.29 -5.96 6.70
N GLU A 24 -6.44 -5.61 7.96
CA GLU A 24 -6.74 -6.57 9.04
C GLU A 24 -5.72 -7.71 9.06
N LEU A 25 -4.44 -7.36 8.96
CA LEU A 25 -3.38 -8.34 8.91
C LEU A 25 -2.92 -8.75 10.30
N PRO A 26 -2.38 -9.96 10.44
CA PRO A 26 -1.58 -10.26 11.61
C PRO A 26 -0.34 -9.38 11.61
N SER A 27 0.46 -9.44 12.66
CA SER A 27 1.64 -8.62 12.75
C SER A 27 2.55 -8.80 11.52
N LEU A 28 2.87 -7.68 10.84
CA LEU A 28 3.81 -7.70 9.73
C LEU A 28 5.23 -7.81 10.25
N PRO A 29 6.16 -8.39 9.46
CA PRO A 29 7.57 -8.35 9.81
C PRO A 29 8.04 -6.90 9.87
N GLN A 30 9.10 -6.65 10.62
CA GLN A 30 9.66 -5.31 10.69
C GLN A 30 10.22 -4.93 9.31
N VAL A 31 9.71 -3.82 8.77
CA VAL A 31 10.09 -3.34 7.44
C VAL A 31 10.86 -2.04 7.58
N THR A 32 11.80 -1.82 6.68
CA THR A 32 12.69 -0.66 6.74
C THR A 32 12.64 0.20 5.48
N SER A 33 11.93 -0.24 4.45
CA SER A 33 11.84 0.49 3.20
C SER A 33 10.47 0.35 2.59
N ARG A 34 10.16 1.27 1.68
CA ARG A 34 8.96 1.22 0.86
C ARG A 34 8.84 -0.13 0.14
N GLN A 35 9.94 -0.58 -0.45
CA GLN A 35 9.96 -1.83 -1.21
C GLN A 35 9.72 -3.04 -0.31
N SER A 36 10.37 -3.10 0.85
CA SER A 36 10.17 -4.21 1.77
C SER A 36 8.75 -4.24 2.32
N LEU A 37 8.13 -3.07 2.51
CA LEU A 37 6.73 -3.02 2.95
C LEU A 37 5.80 -3.55 1.86
N ALA A 38 6.01 -3.16 0.60
CA ALA A 38 5.21 -3.68 -0.51
C ALA A 38 5.34 -5.19 -0.61
N GLN A 39 6.56 -5.71 -0.48
CA GLN A 39 6.79 -7.15 -0.52
C GLN A 39 6.11 -7.86 0.65
N ALA A 40 6.09 -7.23 1.83
CA ALA A 40 5.48 -7.83 3.02
C ALA A 40 3.95 -7.97 2.87
N ILE A 41 3.28 -7.00 2.25
CA ILE A 41 1.83 -7.07 2.08
C ILE A 41 1.39 -7.82 0.83
N SER A 42 2.29 -8.03 -0.12
CA SER A 42 1.96 -8.65 -1.43
C SER A 42 1.28 -10.00 -1.31
N PRO A 43 1.69 -10.94 -0.43
CA PRO A 43 1.00 -12.22 -0.30
C PRO A 43 -0.47 -12.06 0.10
N TYR A 44 -0.77 -11.10 0.96
CA TYR A 44 -2.14 -10.85 1.41
C TYR A 44 -2.97 -10.22 0.30
N VAL A 45 -2.37 -9.31 -0.48
CA VAL A 45 -3.02 -8.74 -1.65
C VAL A 45 -3.32 -9.81 -2.69
N SER A 46 -2.37 -10.71 -2.93
CA SER A 46 -2.57 -11.85 -3.83
C SER A 46 -3.73 -12.73 -3.38
N GLN A 47 -3.82 -13.01 -2.10
CA GLN A 47 -4.90 -13.80 -1.56
C GLN A 47 -6.26 -13.13 -1.79
N MET A 48 -6.35 -11.81 -1.57
CA MET A 48 -7.59 -11.09 -1.82
C MET A 48 -7.95 -11.03 -3.30
N LEU A 49 -6.96 -10.88 -4.17
CA LEU A 49 -7.19 -10.91 -5.62
C LEU A 49 -7.86 -12.22 -6.03
N ASN A 50 -7.47 -13.32 -5.43
CA ASN A 50 -7.94 -14.64 -5.81
C ASN A 50 -9.21 -15.06 -5.08
N LYS A 51 -9.41 -14.60 -3.84
CA LYS A 51 -10.48 -15.13 -2.98
C LYS A 51 -11.47 -14.10 -2.49
N ASN A 52 -11.13 -12.80 -2.52
CA ASN A 52 -12.04 -11.77 -2.03
C ASN A 52 -11.74 -10.45 -2.74
N PHE A 53 -11.95 -10.47 -4.05
CA PHE A 53 -11.64 -9.35 -4.92
C PHE A 53 -12.45 -8.10 -4.56
N GLU A 54 -13.71 -8.28 -4.19
CA GLU A 54 -14.58 -7.15 -3.85
C GLU A 54 -14.05 -6.40 -2.62
N LYS A 55 -13.59 -7.13 -1.60
CA LYS A 55 -12.98 -6.51 -0.44
C LYS A 55 -11.71 -5.73 -0.82
N LEU A 56 -10.90 -6.28 -1.71
CA LEU A 56 -9.69 -5.61 -2.18
C LEU A 56 -10.05 -4.28 -2.88
N LEU A 57 -11.07 -4.29 -3.73
CA LEU A 57 -11.52 -3.05 -4.39
C LEU A 57 -11.96 -2.01 -3.38
N GLN A 58 -12.72 -2.42 -2.36
CA GLN A 58 -13.15 -1.50 -1.31
C GLN A 58 -11.97 -0.87 -0.58
N LEU A 59 -10.93 -1.66 -0.30
CA LEU A 59 -9.73 -1.16 0.37
C LEU A 59 -8.98 -0.17 -0.53
N CYS A 60 -8.91 -0.44 -1.82
CA CYS A 60 -8.28 0.48 -2.77
C CYS A 60 -9.04 1.81 -2.83
N TYR A 61 -10.37 1.77 -2.78
CA TYR A 61 -11.15 3.00 -2.73
C TYR A 61 -10.93 3.76 -1.43
N ARG A 62 -10.83 3.07 -0.31
CA ARG A 62 -10.56 3.72 0.98
C ARG A 62 -9.19 4.39 1.01
N LEU A 63 -8.23 3.84 0.27
CA LEU A 63 -6.90 4.43 0.13
C LEU A 63 -6.86 5.58 -0.88
N ASP A 64 -7.94 5.81 -1.62
CA ASP A 64 -7.99 6.78 -2.71
C ASP A 64 -6.94 6.48 -3.79
N LEU A 65 -6.84 5.21 -4.13
CA LEU A 65 -5.85 4.78 -5.13
C LEU A 65 -6.14 5.36 -6.51
N GLY A 66 -7.39 5.61 -6.81
CA GLY A 66 -7.83 6.11 -8.09
C GLY A 66 -8.23 4.97 -9.02
N GLU A 67 -9.38 5.14 -9.65
CA GLU A 67 -9.95 4.09 -10.51
C GLU A 67 -9.07 3.82 -11.72
N GLN A 68 -8.53 4.87 -12.34
CA GLN A 68 -7.69 4.70 -13.52
C GLN A 68 -6.42 3.94 -13.21
N LYS A 69 -5.78 4.27 -12.10
CA LYS A 69 -4.54 3.59 -11.69
C LYS A 69 -4.80 2.13 -11.35
N LEU A 70 -5.88 1.87 -10.62
CA LEU A 70 -6.28 0.51 -10.28
C LEU A 70 -6.55 -0.31 -11.53
N GLN A 71 -7.35 0.22 -12.45
CA GLN A 71 -7.69 -0.46 -13.69
C GLN A 71 -6.43 -0.73 -14.53
N HIS A 72 -5.54 0.25 -14.62
CA HIS A 72 -4.29 0.09 -15.36
C HIS A 72 -3.45 -1.06 -14.78
N ILE A 73 -3.29 -1.11 -13.45
CA ILE A 73 -2.53 -2.19 -12.82
C ILE A 73 -3.17 -3.55 -13.10
N LEU A 74 -4.50 -3.64 -12.98
CA LEU A 74 -5.20 -4.91 -13.12
C LEU A 74 -5.20 -5.43 -14.56
N THR A 75 -5.19 -4.53 -15.55
CA THR A 75 -5.33 -4.92 -16.96
C THR A 75 -4.02 -4.92 -17.74
N GLU A 76 -3.04 -4.09 -17.32
CA GLU A 76 -1.81 -3.90 -18.09
C GLU A 76 -0.61 -4.63 -17.48
N SER A 77 -0.71 -5.09 -16.24
CA SER A 77 0.40 -5.79 -15.60
C SER A 77 0.41 -7.27 -16.02
N PRO A 78 1.61 -7.86 -16.17
CA PRO A 78 1.68 -9.32 -16.29
C PRO A 78 1.03 -9.98 -15.06
N PRO A 79 0.32 -11.10 -15.23
CA PRO A 79 -0.40 -11.71 -14.11
C PRO A 79 0.44 -11.96 -12.88
N GLU A 80 1.69 -12.36 -13.04
CA GLU A 80 2.60 -12.66 -11.94
C GLU A 80 3.08 -11.40 -11.20
N GLU A 81 2.86 -10.21 -11.77
CA GLU A 81 3.30 -8.96 -11.16
C GLU A 81 2.17 -8.13 -10.57
N VAL A 82 0.93 -8.53 -10.80
CA VAL A 82 -0.23 -7.73 -10.38
C VAL A 82 -0.21 -7.47 -8.87
N SER A 83 0.01 -8.52 -8.08
CA SER A 83 -0.01 -8.40 -6.62
C SER A 83 1.04 -7.42 -6.11
N LEU A 84 2.26 -7.52 -6.62
CA LEU A 84 3.35 -6.65 -6.18
C LEU A 84 3.14 -5.21 -6.65
N ARG A 85 2.70 -5.03 -7.89
CA ARG A 85 2.44 -3.70 -8.42
C ARG A 85 1.30 -3.01 -7.67
N LEU A 86 0.25 -3.75 -7.37
CA LEU A 86 -0.87 -3.22 -6.59
C LEU A 86 -0.42 -2.90 -5.16
N SER A 87 0.35 -3.80 -4.55
CA SER A 87 0.91 -3.57 -3.20
C SER A 87 1.77 -2.33 -3.17
N THR A 88 2.61 -2.13 -4.18
CA THR A 88 3.46 -0.94 -4.30
C THR A 88 2.61 0.34 -4.39
N ALA A 89 1.55 0.31 -5.20
CA ALA A 89 0.65 1.46 -5.32
C ALA A 89 -0.05 1.76 -3.99
N MET A 90 -0.47 0.73 -3.26
CA MET A 90 -1.11 0.88 -1.96
C MET A 90 -0.14 1.48 -0.94
N VAL A 91 1.09 1.00 -0.92
CA VAL A 91 2.13 1.53 -0.04
C VAL A 91 2.42 2.99 -0.37
N ASP A 92 2.58 3.32 -1.65
CA ASP A 92 2.85 4.70 -2.06
C ASP A 92 1.75 5.65 -1.62
N ARG A 93 0.50 5.23 -1.78
CA ARG A 93 -0.62 6.06 -1.37
C ARG A 93 -0.67 6.22 0.15
N GLN A 94 -0.42 5.17 0.89
CA GLN A 94 -0.41 5.24 2.35
C GLN A 94 0.73 6.12 2.86
N LEU A 95 1.91 6.02 2.26
CA LEU A 95 3.04 6.87 2.63
C LEU A 95 2.76 8.34 2.33
N LEU A 96 2.05 8.62 1.26
CA LEU A 96 1.63 9.98 0.95
C LEU A 96 0.67 10.51 2.03
N LYS A 97 -0.26 9.69 2.50
CA LYS A 97 -1.16 10.05 3.60
C LYS A 97 -0.39 10.31 4.89
N VAL A 98 0.61 9.48 5.19
CA VAL A 98 1.47 9.69 6.36
C VAL A 98 2.21 11.02 6.25
N TYR A 99 2.75 11.32 5.07
CA TYR A 99 3.45 12.56 4.82
C TYR A 99 2.56 13.78 5.11
N PHE A 100 1.36 13.79 4.55
CA PHE A 100 0.46 14.93 4.76
C PHE A 100 -0.05 15.03 6.20
N ARG A 101 -0.33 13.89 6.83
CA ARG A 101 -0.73 13.87 8.24
C ARG A 101 0.35 14.50 9.13
N ASN A 102 1.60 14.14 8.91
CA ASN A 102 2.72 14.67 9.68
C ASN A 102 2.96 16.14 9.39
N LYS A 103 2.83 16.54 8.12
CA LYS A 103 3.00 17.93 7.72
C LYS A 103 1.99 18.84 8.38
N TYR A 104 0.72 18.46 8.37
CA TYR A 104 -0.34 19.30 8.91
C TYR A 104 -0.49 19.20 10.42
N ARG A 105 0.02 18.15 11.03
CA ARG A 105 0.04 18.02 12.49
C ARG A 105 0.92 19.09 13.13
N SER A 106 1.96 19.51 12.45
CA SER A 106 2.95 20.46 12.97
C SER A 106 2.49 21.91 12.93
N VAL A 107 1.33 22.20 12.40
CA VAL A 107 0.81 23.55 12.23
C VAL A 107 0.04 24.01 13.46
#